data_813ff854086ff0fac190457a97e2a9a0
#
_entry.id   813ff854086ff0fac190457a97e2a9a0
#
_cell.length_a   1.000
_cell.length_b   1.000
_cell.length_c   1.000
_cell.angle_alpha   90.00
_cell.angle_beta   90.00
_cell.angle_gamma   90.00
#
_symmetry.space_group_name_H-M   'P 1'
#
loop_
_entity.id
_entity.type
_entity.pdbx_description
1 polymer ?
#
loop_
_entity_poly.entity_id
_entity_poly.type
_entity_poly.pdbx_seq_one_letter_code
_entity_poly.pdbx_strand_id
1 'polypeptide(L)'
;MSKKHTKQKDRQQGNEKEKKYFHPQEMRDYHDLIIRSRGDIEHLSYKLNYFIKAEIRRDGGNKIEKIKFLFPDAEFEIHTQLSRTVKNMLDNRLQKIALLSDEYTVRVFKGKVLNQIVHGLGSAHVLETAITIHPVYGVPYIPGTSLKGIVRHYFIQTFFDGDENRLAENVKRNEKEEKLYKLYVDIFGKQDQQGAVNFLDVFFPSGNLKSDIMAVHYREYYNSAGKKPATDNQPPLPVNFYVLDSDEPVEFIFYLHKKHTFHSDFTHEEIAEITGDWLKGALTHMGLGSKTSRGYGRFTDVEEISDERIEAIKRQHEEAKKARLEKERKERKKREEEALLASMTEEERLVYLIRKLNPDQQSDQEKSKNELFKQVIATENVEAAKALKAYWMQTNLWVEKKKPKKKQELKVAQIKELLGE
;
A
#
# COMPACT_ATOMS: atom_id res chain seq x y z
N MET A 1 76.50 37.84 16.57
CA MET A 1 75.10 38.36 16.80
C MET A 1 74.13 37.62 15.87
N SER A 2 73.45 36.61 16.39
CA SER A 2 72.58 35.73 15.63
C SER A 2 71.15 36.22 15.77
N LYS A 3 70.49 36.56 14.66
CA LYS A 3 69.05 36.88 14.62
C LYS A 3 68.26 35.60 14.41
N LYS A 4 67.55 35.17 15.46
CA LYS A 4 66.52 34.10 15.38
C LYS A 4 65.34 34.62 14.58
N HIS A 5 65.09 34.01 13.42
CA HIS A 5 63.81 34.15 12.69
C HIS A 5 62.81 33.21 13.33
N THR A 6 61.82 33.76 14.03
CA THR A 6 60.64 33.07 14.53
C THR A 6 59.68 32.91 13.36
N LYS A 7 59.51 31.68 12.83
CA LYS A 7 58.49 31.35 11.89
C LYS A 7 57.13 31.36 12.63
N GLN A 8 56.31 32.34 12.39
CA GLN A 8 54.88 32.33 12.69
C GLN A 8 54.24 31.22 11.82
N LYS A 9 53.85 30.15 12.47
CA LYS A 9 52.92 29.18 11.87
C LYS A 9 51.53 29.83 11.83
N ASP A 10 51.11 30.29 10.66
CA ASP A 10 49.71 30.58 10.39
C ASP A 10 48.92 29.30 10.63
N ARG A 11 48.24 29.25 11.77
CA ARG A 11 47.14 28.29 12.00
C ARG A 11 45.96 28.72 11.12
N GLN A 12 45.88 28.18 9.91
CA GLN A 12 44.59 28.11 9.21
C GLN A 12 43.70 27.22 10.08
N GLN A 13 42.87 27.84 10.92
CA GLN A 13 41.71 27.18 11.51
C GLN A 13 40.75 26.91 10.36
N GLY A 14 40.84 25.71 9.79
CA GLY A 14 39.85 25.22 8.86
C GLY A 14 38.50 25.19 9.58
N ASN A 15 37.52 25.92 9.07
CA ASN A 15 36.13 25.80 9.44
C ASN A 15 35.70 24.32 9.19
N GLU A 16 35.77 23.48 10.21
CA GLU A 16 35.26 22.11 10.11
C GLU A 16 33.76 22.19 9.89
N LYS A 17 33.33 21.77 8.71
CA LYS A 17 31.90 21.61 8.39
C LYS A 17 31.40 20.38 9.10
N GLU A 18 30.59 20.57 10.12
CA GLU A 18 29.93 19.47 10.82
C GLU A 18 28.69 19.02 10.04
N LYS A 19 28.62 17.76 9.65
CA LYS A 19 27.40 17.18 9.05
C LYS A 19 26.59 16.44 10.12
N LYS A 20 25.37 16.88 10.33
CA LYS A 20 24.43 16.26 11.29
C LYS A 20 23.08 16.00 10.66
N TYR A 21 22.40 14.98 11.19
CA TYR A 21 20.99 14.79 10.92
C TYR A 21 20.17 15.84 11.68
N PHE A 22 19.19 16.40 11.00
CA PHE A 22 18.30 17.41 11.57
C PHE A 22 16.93 16.76 11.80
N HIS A 23 16.65 16.45 13.06
CA HIS A 23 15.38 15.82 13.48
C HIS A 23 14.94 16.40 14.83
N PRO A 24 13.64 16.29 15.21
CA PRO A 24 13.15 16.68 16.53
C PRO A 24 13.91 15.96 17.65
N GLN A 25 14.03 16.63 18.79
CA GLN A 25 14.83 16.11 19.91
C GLN A 25 14.29 14.77 20.43
N GLU A 26 12.97 14.62 20.42
CA GLU A 26 12.26 13.40 20.84
C GLU A 26 12.58 12.20 19.96
N MET A 27 13.00 12.41 18.72
CA MET A 27 13.36 11.35 17.78
C MET A 27 14.83 10.94 17.84
N ARG A 28 15.66 11.62 18.65
CA ARG A 28 17.11 11.39 18.69
C ARG A 28 17.45 9.95 19.08
N ASP A 29 16.82 9.42 20.13
CA ASP A 29 17.10 8.07 20.63
C ASP A 29 16.71 6.99 19.62
N TYR A 30 15.56 7.18 18.92
CA TYR A 30 15.13 6.30 17.84
C TYR A 30 16.06 6.37 16.63
N HIS A 31 16.48 7.58 16.25
CA HIS A 31 17.44 7.77 15.18
C HIS A 31 18.77 7.05 15.47
N ASP A 32 19.32 7.23 16.66
CA ASP A 32 20.55 6.57 17.07
C ASP A 32 20.40 5.04 17.11
N LEU A 33 19.24 4.53 17.52
CA LEU A 33 18.93 3.10 17.50
C LEU A 33 18.91 2.57 16.04
N ILE A 34 18.23 3.26 15.11
CA ILE A 34 18.16 2.87 13.70
C ILE A 34 19.57 2.85 13.08
N ILE A 35 20.37 3.89 13.29
CA ILE A 35 21.74 3.95 12.76
C ILE A 35 22.61 2.82 13.32
N ARG A 36 22.55 2.55 14.63
CA ARG A 36 23.31 1.47 15.28
C ARG A 36 22.91 0.09 14.79
N SER A 37 21.61 -0.13 14.57
CA SER A 37 21.09 -1.41 14.05
C SER A 37 21.31 -1.60 12.55
N ARG A 38 21.86 -0.61 11.83
CA ARG A 38 21.93 -0.56 10.37
C ARG A 38 20.56 -0.73 9.69
N GLY A 39 19.49 -0.43 10.43
CA GLY A 39 18.13 -0.41 9.91
C GLY A 39 17.92 0.73 8.92
N ASP A 40 16.91 0.59 8.07
CA ASP A 40 16.45 1.66 7.19
C ASP A 40 15.05 2.10 7.60
N ILE A 41 14.69 3.33 7.23
CA ILE A 41 13.35 3.88 7.40
C ILE A 41 12.60 3.64 6.11
N GLU A 42 11.63 2.74 6.16
CA GLU A 42 10.83 2.38 5.00
C GLU A 42 9.87 3.51 4.59
N HIS A 43 9.26 4.16 5.58
CA HIS A 43 8.25 5.20 5.37
C HIS A 43 8.88 6.48 4.81
N LEU A 44 8.66 6.76 3.52
CA LEU A 44 9.33 7.86 2.81
C LEU A 44 9.04 9.23 3.39
N SER A 45 7.83 9.48 3.94
CA SER A 45 7.53 10.78 4.56
C SER A 45 8.41 11.04 5.78
N TYR A 46 8.67 10.02 6.61
CA TYR A 46 9.61 10.16 7.72
C TYR A 46 11.04 10.33 7.22
N LYS A 47 11.45 9.52 6.26
CA LYS A 47 12.79 9.57 5.67
C LYS A 47 13.12 10.95 5.09
N LEU A 48 12.19 11.55 4.36
CA LEU A 48 12.40 12.82 3.68
C LEU A 48 12.15 14.07 4.53
N ASN A 49 11.36 13.96 5.60
CA ASN A 49 11.03 15.14 6.44
C ASN A 49 11.83 15.20 7.75
N TYR A 50 12.20 14.05 8.33
CA TYR A 50 12.77 14.00 9.68
C TYR A 50 14.21 13.49 9.73
N PHE A 51 14.72 12.88 8.64
CA PHE A 51 16.08 12.33 8.58
C PHE A 51 16.95 13.03 7.54
N ILE A 52 16.83 14.37 7.49
CA ILE A 52 17.59 15.21 6.58
C ILE A 52 18.96 15.54 7.19
N LYS A 53 20.02 15.43 6.38
CA LYS A 53 21.36 15.87 6.74
C LYS A 53 21.50 17.37 6.52
N ALA A 54 22.21 18.05 7.43
CA ALA A 54 22.58 19.44 7.27
C ALA A 54 24.07 19.65 7.51
N GLU A 55 24.66 20.57 6.75
CA GLU A 55 25.97 21.15 7.04
C GLU A 55 25.77 22.33 7.99
N ILE A 56 26.45 22.27 9.13
CA ILE A 56 26.44 23.34 10.13
C ILE A 56 27.79 24.03 10.08
N ARG A 57 27.77 25.33 9.82
CA ARG A 57 28.95 26.19 9.95
C ARG A 57 28.85 26.92 11.28
N ARG A 58 29.97 26.96 12.03
CA ARG A 58 30.08 27.69 13.27
C ARG A 58 31.13 28.81 13.12
N ASP A 59 30.90 29.90 13.80
CA ASP A 59 31.93 30.92 13.97
C ASP A 59 33.03 30.42 14.94
N GLY A 60 34.14 31.14 15.03
CA GLY A 60 35.25 30.78 15.92
C GLY A 60 34.87 30.76 17.41
N GLY A 61 33.68 31.19 17.81
CA GLY A 61 33.10 31.16 19.14
C GLY A 61 32.07 30.05 19.36
N ASN A 62 32.01 29.08 18.45
CA ASN A 62 31.08 27.93 18.49
C ASN A 62 29.59 28.29 18.24
N LYS A 63 29.26 29.53 17.90
CA LYS A 63 27.91 29.95 17.51
C LYS A 63 27.60 29.52 16.08
N ILE A 64 26.38 29.03 15.85
CA ILE A 64 25.94 28.62 14.52
C ILE A 64 25.82 29.85 13.63
N GLU A 65 26.64 29.94 12.58
CA GLU A 65 26.62 31.00 11.57
C GLU A 65 25.65 30.67 10.44
N LYS A 66 25.65 29.41 9.99
CA LYS A 66 24.83 28.96 8.87
C LYS A 66 24.47 27.48 8.97
N ILE A 67 23.22 27.16 8.63
CA ILE A 67 22.75 25.78 8.41
C ILE A 67 22.39 25.66 6.94
N LYS A 68 22.91 24.64 6.28
CA LYS A 68 22.54 24.27 4.90
C LYS A 68 22.01 22.84 4.90
N PHE A 69 20.73 22.66 4.62
CA PHE A 69 20.16 21.34 4.40
C PHE A 69 20.72 20.74 3.11
N LEU A 70 21.03 19.46 3.15
CA LEU A 70 21.61 18.74 2.02
C LEU A 70 20.51 17.91 1.36
N PHE A 71 20.32 18.13 0.07
CA PHE A 71 19.48 17.28 -0.73
C PHE A 71 20.15 15.89 -0.80
N PRO A 72 19.44 14.78 -0.54
CA PRO A 72 20.02 13.44 -0.62
C PRO A 72 20.44 13.11 -2.07
N ASP A 73 21.66 12.63 -2.24
CA ASP A 73 22.18 12.15 -3.53
C ASP A 73 21.77 10.70 -3.83
N ALA A 74 21.05 10.06 -2.91
CA ALA A 74 20.65 8.66 -3.02
C ALA A 74 19.28 8.52 -3.68
N GLU A 75 19.10 7.45 -4.44
CA GLU A 75 17.79 6.97 -4.86
C GLU A 75 17.09 6.26 -3.68
N PHE A 76 15.78 6.44 -3.58
CA PHE A 76 14.97 5.80 -2.55
C PHE A 76 13.94 4.88 -3.22
N GLU A 77 14.17 3.59 -3.10
CA GLU A 77 13.20 2.59 -3.54
C GLU A 77 12.00 2.53 -2.59
N ILE A 78 10.81 2.32 -3.14
CA ILE A 78 9.61 2.05 -2.35
C ILE A 78 9.71 0.63 -1.79
N HIS A 79 9.80 0.51 -0.47
CA HIS A 79 9.99 -0.77 0.20
C HIS A 79 8.86 -1.76 -0.08
N THR A 80 9.20 -3.03 -0.31
CA THR A 80 8.26 -4.10 -0.70
C THR A 80 7.08 -4.26 0.27
N GLN A 81 7.29 -4.05 1.56
CA GLN A 81 6.23 -4.15 2.56
C GLN A 81 5.22 -3.00 2.44
N LEU A 82 5.69 -1.77 2.18
CA LEU A 82 4.82 -0.62 1.90
C LEU A 82 4.04 -0.85 0.60
N SER A 83 4.72 -1.31 -0.45
CA SER A 83 4.10 -1.70 -1.72
C SER A 83 2.93 -2.67 -1.51
N ARG A 84 3.17 -3.76 -0.76
CA ARG A 84 2.12 -4.75 -0.44
C ARG A 84 0.97 -4.15 0.36
N THR A 85 1.27 -3.31 1.35
CA THR A 85 0.25 -2.64 2.18
C THR A 85 -0.64 -1.74 1.33
N VAL A 86 -0.04 -0.99 0.41
CA VAL A 86 -0.78 -0.09 -0.49
C VAL A 86 -1.61 -0.89 -1.50
N LYS A 87 -1.06 -1.94 -2.10
CA LYS A 87 -1.81 -2.83 -3.01
C LYS A 87 -3.03 -3.44 -2.31
N ASN A 88 -2.86 -3.95 -1.08
CA ASN A 88 -3.97 -4.47 -0.28
C ASN A 88 -5.02 -3.40 0.07
N MET A 89 -4.58 -2.17 0.37
CA MET A 89 -5.49 -1.05 0.64
C MET A 89 -6.30 -0.70 -0.61
N LEU A 90 -5.66 -0.63 -1.78
CA LEU A 90 -6.34 -0.35 -3.05
C LEU A 90 -7.36 -1.46 -3.39
N ASP A 91 -6.98 -2.72 -3.24
CA ASP A 91 -7.87 -3.86 -3.44
C ASP A 91 -9.08 -3.81 -2.51
N ASN A 92 -8.88 -3.55 -1.22
CA ASN A 92 -9.97 -3.43 -0.25
C ASN A 92 -10.88 -2.23 -0.56
N ARG A 93 -10.34 -1.11 -1.02
CA ARG A 93 -11.09 0.09 -1.39
C ARG A 93 -11.96 -0.18 -2.62
N LEU A 94 -11.37 -0.75 -3.65
CA LEU A 94 -12.08 -1.11 -4.86
C LEU A 94 -13.13 -2.19 -4.59
N GLN A 95 -12.82 -3.19 -3.75
CA GLN A 95 -13.76 -4.22 -3.34
C GLN A 95 -15.02 -3.64 -2.68
N LYS A 96 -14.85 -2.69 -1.76
CA LYS A 96 -16.01 -2.04 -1.11
C LYS A 96 -16.92 -1.35 -2.11
N ILE A 97 -16.36 -0.67 -3.12
CA ILE A 97 -17.13 0.04 -4.15
C ILE A 97 -17.75 -0.97 -5.14
N ALA A 98 -16.98 -1.98 -5.56
CA ALA A 98 -17.43 -2.99 -6.52
C ALA A 98 -18.54 -3.90 -5.97
N LEU A 99 -18.56 -4.17 -4.65
CA LEU A 99 -19.64 -4.93 -4.01
C LEU A 99 -20.95 -4.13 -3.92
N LEU A 100 -20.87 -2.81 -4.06
CA LEU A 100 -22.03 -1.91 -4.16
C LEU A 100 -22.37 -1.58 -5.61
N SER A 101 -22.13 -2.52 -6.53
CA SER A 101 -22.35 -2.34 -7.98
C SER A 101 -23.81 -2.01 -8.36
N ASP A 102 -24.77 -2.29 -7.49
CA ASP A 102 -26.17 -1.86 -7.67
C ASP A 102 -26.35 -0.35 -7.40
N GLU A 103 -25.45 0.25 -6.63
CA GLU A 103 -25.51 1.66 -6.26
C GLU A 103 -24.50 2.53 -7.02
N TYR A 104 -23.40 1.94 -7.51
CA TYR A 104 -22.32 2.66 -8.15
C TYR A 104 -21.93 2.07 -9.50
N THR A 105 -21.67 2.94 -10.47
CA THR A 105 -20.92 2.62 -11.68
C THR A 105 -19.45 2.93 -11.40
N VAL A 106 -18.56 1.94 -11.58
CA VAL A 106 -17.13 2.04 -11.29
C VAL A 106 -16.34 1.86 -12.59
N ARG A 107 -15.33 2.69 -12.78
CA ARG A 107 -14.37 2.55 -13.89
C ARG A 107 -12.95 2.50 -13.35
N VAL A 108 -12.19 1.57 -13.88
CA VAL A 108 -10.79 1.34 -13.55
C VAL A 108 -9.96 1.40 -14.82
N PHE A 109 -8.97 2.25 -14.83
CA PHE A 109 -8.00 2.37 -15.91
C PHE A 109 -6.62 2.03 -15.37
N LYS A 110 -5.76 1.50 -16.22
CA LYS A 110 -4.32 1.39 -15.94
C LYS A 110 -3.55 2.17 -16.99
N GLY A 111 -2.38 2.70 -16.61
CA GLY A 111 -1.48 3.39 -17.51
C GLY A 111 -0.06 3.33 -17.00
N LYS A 112 0.91 3.37 -17.91
CA LYS A 112 2.34 3.43 -17.57
C LYS A 112 2.83 4.86 -17.61
N VAL A 113 3.68 5.20 -16.66
CA VAL A 113 4.40 6.48 -16.69
C VAL A 113 5.33 6.51 -17.89
N LEU A 114 5.21 7.51 -18.76
CA LEU A 114 6.06 7.60 -19.95
C LEU A 114 7.52 7.92 -19.59
N ASN A 115 7.73 8.84 -18.65
CA ASN A 115 9.06 9.23 -18.18
C ASN A 115 9.09 9.19 -16.65
N GLN A 116 8.83 10.31 -16.01
CA GLN A 116 8.88 10.47 -14.55
C GLN A 116 7.72 11.36 -14.09
N ILE A 117 7.38 11.27 -12.80
CA ILE A 117 6.33 12.07 -12.21
C ILE A 117 6.90 13.01 -11.16
N VAL A 118 6.38 14.23 -11.15
CA VAL A 118 6.62 15.24 -10.12
C VAL A 118 5.26 15.71 -9.60
N HIS A 119 5.04 15.62 -8.30
CA HIS A 119 3.82 16.15 -7.68
C HIS A 119 4.11 16.76 -6.32
N GLY A 120 3.47 17.91 -6.01
CA GLY A 120 3.66 18.60 -4.75
C GLY A 120 4.90 19.49 -4.66
N LEU A 121 5.51 19.82 -5.79
CA LEU A 121 6.76 20.58 -5.88
C LEU A 121 6.72 21.92 -5.12
N GLY A 122 5.57 22.60 -5.09
CA GLY A 122 5.38 23.91 -4.45
C GLY A 122 5.02 23.86 -2.97
N SER A 123 4.97 22.70 -2.35
CA SER A 123 4.71 22.61 -0.91
C SER A 123 5.93 23.08 -0.11
N ALA A 124 5.68 23.69 1.06
CA ALA A 124 6.75 24.16 1.94
C ALA A 124 7.59 22.97 2.44
N HIS A 125 8.90 23.04 2.21
CA HIS A 125 9.86 22.03 2.65
C HIS A 125 11.22 22.65 2.93
N VAL A 126 11.99 22.07 3.85
CA VAL A 126 13.33 22.57 4.22
C VAL A 126 14.36 22.40 3.10
N LEU A 127 14.10 21.54 2.14
CA LEU A 127 14.92 21.33 0.93
C LEU A 127 14.52 22.23 -0.25
N GLU A 128 13.70 23.26 -0.02
CA GLU A 128 13.13 24.18 -1.02
C GLU A 128 12.07 23.55 -1.92
N THR A 129 12.14 22.27 -2.19
CA THR A 129 11.19 21.52 -3.02
C THR A 129 10.65 20.31 -2.27
N ALA A 130 9.40 19.97 -2.50
CA ALA A 130 8.74 18.85 -1.89
C ALA A 130 8.29 17.81 -2.91
N ILE A 131 7.89 16.64 -2.43
CA ILE A 131 7.12 15.64 -3.16
C ILE A 131 5.95 15.19 -2.29
N THR A 132 4.80 14.94 -2.91
CA THR A 132 3.62 14.51 -2.18
C THR A 132 3.72 13.03 -1.83
N ILE A 133 3.82 12.75 -0.53
CA ILE A 133 3.85 11.40 0.04
C ILE A 133 2.68 11.25 0.99
N HIS A 134 1.98 10.12 0.89
CA HIS A 134 0.82 9.86 1.75
C HIS A 134 1.28 9.69 3.21
N PRO A 135 0.71 10.46 4.17
CA PRO A 135 1.22 10.51 5.54
C PRO A 135 1.10 9.20 6.30
N VAL A 136 0.10 8.37 5.97
CA VAL A 136 -0.13 7.07 6.64
C VAL A 136 0.61 5.94 5.96
N TYR A 137 0.62 5.91 4.61
CA TYR A 137 1.18 4.78 3.86
C TYR A 137 2.65 4.99 3.46
N GLY A 138 3.18 6.20 3.59
CA GLY A 138 4.58 6.50 3.32
C GLY A 138 5.04 6.32 1.88
N VAL A 139 4.12 6.28 0.92
CA VAL A 139 4.41 6.14 -0.51
C VAL A 139 3.97 7.38 -1.28
N PRO A 140 4.56 7.66 -2.45
CA PRO A 140 4.10 8.73 -3.32
C PRO A 140 2.66 8.49 -3.77
N TYR A 141 1.89 9.57 -3.81
CA TYR A 141 0.52 9.52 -4.33
C TYR A 141 0.13 10.86 -4.96
N ILE A 142 -0.91 10.84 -5.78
CA ILE A 142 -1.54 12.03 -6.32
C ILE A 142 -2.98 12.07 -5.83
N PRO A 143 -3.43 13.14 -5.17
CA PRO A 143 -4.81 13.27 -4.71
C PRO A 143 -5.82 13.17 -5.85
N GLY A 144 -6.96 12.53 -5.61
CA GLY A 144 -8.05 12.44 -6.58
C GLY A 144 -8.55 13.81 -7.05
N THR A 145 -8.41 14.85 -6.24
CA THR A 145 -8.68 16.24 -6.64
C THR A 145 -7.76 16.73 -7.76
N SER A 146 -6.50 16.32 -7.78
CA SER A 146 -5.58 16.63 -8.87
C SER A 146 -5.93 15.86 -10.15
N LEU A 147 -6.36 14.59 -10.01
CA LEU A 147 -6.86 13.81 -11.13
C LEU A 147 -8.12 14.43 -11.72
N LYS A 148 -9.09 14.80 -10.88
CA LYS A 148 -10.28 15.56 -11.29
C LYS A 148 -9.89 16.85 -12.00
N GLY A 149 -8.92 17.59 -11.45
CA GLY A 149 -8.46 18.87 -12.00
C GLY A 149 -7.91 18.75 -13.41
N ILE A 150 -7.13 17.70 -13.71
CA ILE A 150 -6.58 17.54 -15.06
C ILE A 150 -7.64 17.09 -16.07
N VAL A 151 -8.60 16.23 -15.68
CA VAL A 151 -9.72 15.84 -16.55
C VAL A 151 -10.60 17.06 -16.85
N ARG A 152 -10.84 17.91 -15.84
CA ARG A 152 -11.55 19.19 -16.01
C ARG A 152 -10.78 20.12 -16.96
N HIS A 153 -9.50 20.25 -16.81
CA HIS A 153 -8.67 21.08 -17.68
C HIS A 153 -8.65 20.56 -19.13
N TYR A 154 -8.59 19.25 -19.32
CA TYR A 154 -8.70 18.62 -20.63
C TYR A 154 -10.05 18.97 -21.31
N PHE A 155 -11.14 18.89 -20.57
CA PHE A 155 -12.45 19.31 -21.06
C PHE A 155 -12.48 20.77 -21.51
N ILE A 156 -11.96 21.69 -20.68
CA ILE A 156 -11.94 23.12 -21.01
C ILE A 156 -11.09 23.39 -22.25
N GLN A 157 -9.94 22.78 -22.35
CA GLN A 157 -9.07 22.92 -23.51
C GLN A 157 -9.72 22.38 -24.80
N THR A 158 -10.38 21.24 -24.70
CA THR A 158 -10.92 20.55 -25.87
C THR A 158 -12.22 21.20 -26.39
N PHE A 159 -13.08 21.66 -25.51
CA PHE A 159 -14.43 22.09 -25.86
C PHE A 159 -14.67 23.61 -25.77
N PHE A 160 -13.79 24.31 -25.06
CA PHE A 160 -13.90 25.75 -24.82
C PHE A 160 -12.59 26.52 -25.12
N ASP A 161 -11.70 25.94 -25.89
CA ASP A 161 -10.43 26.54 -26.33
C ASP A 161 -9.59 27.11 -25.17
N GLY A 162 -9.70 26.49 -23.97
CA GLY A 162 -9.01 26.94 -22.76
C GLY A 162 -9.68 28.12 -22.05
N ASP A 163 -10.79 28.64 -22.53
CA ASP A 163 -11.48 29.77 -21.92
C ASP A 163 -12.46 29.31 -20.82
N GLU A 164 -11.99 29.32 -19.59
CA GLU A 164 -12.79 28.96 -18.41
C GLU A 164 -13.96 29.90 -18.14
N ASN A 165 -13.90 31.17 -18.62
CA ASN A 165 -14.97 32.14 -18.41
C ASN A 165 -16.27 31.69 -19.11
N ARG A 166 -16.18 30.88 -20.16
CA ARG A 166 -17.35 30.31 -20.85
C ARG A 166 -18.15 29.34 -19.99
N LEU A 167 -17.60 28.88 -18.88
CA LEU A 167 -18.28 28.07 -17.88
C LEU A 167 -18.97 28.87 -16.77
N ALA A 168 -18.82 30.18 -16.76
CA ALA A 168 -19.51 31.04 -15.76
C ALA A 168 -21.02 31.00 -15.97
N GLU A 169 -21.82 31.06 -14.90
CA GLU A 169 -23.29 30.90 -14.93
C GLU A 169 -24.01 31.95 -15.82
N ASN A 170 -23.49 33.16 -15.84
CA ASN A 170 -24.13 34.30 -16.52
C ASN A 170 -23.76 34.44 -18.01
N VAL A 171 -23.06 33.45 -18.58
CA VAL A 171 -22.64 33.48 -19.99
C VAL A 171 -23.70 32.90 -20.89
N LYS A 172 -24.05 33.62 -21.97
CA LYS A 172 -24.91 33.07 -23.01
C LYS A 172 -24.16 32.01 -23.82
N ARG A 173 -24.73 30.83 -23.93
CA ARG A 173 -24.22 29.70 -24.69
C ARG A 173 -25.14 29.38 -25.85
N ASN A 174 -24.57 28.88 -26.94
CA ASN A 174 -25.36 28.24 -27.98
C ASN A 174 -25.86 26.86 -27.50
N GLU A 175 -26.75 26.22 -28.23
CA GLU A 175 -27.36 24.94 -27.83
C GLU A 175 -26.32 23.83 -27.57
N LYS A 176 -25.27 23.75 -28.40
CA LYS A 176 -24.21 22.77 -28.24
C LYS A 176 -23.39 23.03 -26.97
N GLU A 177 -23.02 24.26 -26.72
CA GLU A 177 -22.30 24.69 -25.51
C GLU A 177 -23.11 24.47 -24.25
N GLU A 178 -24.44 24.70 -24.32
CA GLU A 178 -25.32 24.48 -23.18
C GLU A 178 -25.39 22.97 -22.82
N LYS A 179 -25.47 22.07 -23.80
CA LYS A 179 -25.38 20.63 -23.55
C LYS A 179 -24.06 20.23 -22.91
N LEU A 180 -22.93 20.78 -23.38
CA LEU A 180 -21.64 20.57 -22.80
C LEU A 180 -21.49 21.13 -21.37
N TYR A 181 -22.10 22.30 -21.13
CA TYR A 181 -22.11 22.89 -19.80
C TYR A 181 -22.90 22.05 -18.78
N LYS A 182 -24.08 21.52 -19.16
CA LYS A 182 -24.85 20.59 -18.32
C LYS A 182 -24.05 19.35 -17.99
N LEU A 183 -23.38 18.74 -18.98
CA LEU A 183 -22.51 17.58 -18.79
C LEU A 183 -21.32 17.91 -17.89
N TYR A 184 -20.71 19.09 -18.04
CA TYR A 184 -19.66 19.58 -17.16
C TYR A 184 -20.13 19.68 -15.71
N VAL A 185 -21.32 20.26 -15.46
CA VAL A 185 -21.90 20.39 -14.12
C VAL A 185 -22.19 19.02 -13.52
N ASP A 186 -22.71 18.09 -14.31
CA ASP A 186 -23.00 16.72 -13.85
C ASP A 186 -21.72 15.98 -13.43
N ILE A 187 -20.62 16.13 -14.17
CA ILE A 187 -19.36 15.43 -13.88
C ILE A 187 -18.58 16.14 -12.75
N PHE A 188 -18.34 17.44 -12.89
CA PHE A 188 -17.42 18.17 -12.02
C PHE A 188 -18.08 18.95 -10.89
N GLY A 189 -19.35 19.25 -11.04
CA GLY A 189 -20.09 20.13 -10.12
C GLY A 189 -19.86 21.62 -10.38
N LYS A 190 -20.54 22.42 -9.59
CA LYS A 190 -20.40 23.87 -9.50
C LYS A 190 -20.46 24.30 -8.02
N GLN A 191 -20.44 25.60 -7.73
CA GLN A 191 -20.30 26.11 -6.35
C GLN A 191 -21.39 25.59 -5.39
N ASP A 192 -22.63 25.47 -5.85
CA ASP A 192 -23.81 25.05 -5.08
C ASP A 192 -24.27 23.61 -5.39
N GLN A 193 -23.53 22.89 -6.24
CA GLN A 193 -23.88 21.55 -6.68
C GLN A 193 -22.67 20.62 -6.77
N GLN A 194 -22.75 19.49 -6.09
CA GLN A 194 -21.74 18.45 -6.17
C GLN A 194 -21.81 17.71 -7.51
N GLY A 195 -20.68 17.50 -8.16
CA GLY A 195 -20.57 16.62 -9.33
C GLY A 195 -20.74 15.15 -8.97
N ALA A 196 -21.26 14.37 -9.90
CA ALA A 196 -21.55 12.95 -9.71
C ALA A 196 -20.29 12.08 -9.67
N VAL A 197 -19.23 12.48 -10.37
CA VAL A 197 -18.03 11.65 -10.53
C VAL A 197 -17.05 11.89 -9.38
N ASN A 198 -16.68 10.80 -8.71
CA ASN A 198 -15.73 10.79 -7.61
C ASN A 198 -14.43 10.14 -8.07
N PHE A 199 -13.37 10.93 -8.18
CA PHE A 199 -12.03 10.45 -8.52
C PHE A 199 -11.28 10.03 -7.26
N LEU A 200 -10.67 8.84 -7.29
CA LEU A 200 -9.87 8.35 -6.18
C LEU A 200 -8.42 8.80 -6.28
N ASP A 201 -7.73 8.77 -5.13
CA ASP A 201 -6.30 9.04 -5.07
C ASP A 201 -5.53 7.99 -5.87
N VAL A 202 -4.51 8.43 -6.60
CA VAL A 202 -3.62 7.60 -7.40
C VAL A 202 -2.38 7.30 -6.59
N PHE A 203 -2.12 6.03 -6.32
CA PHE A 203 -0.96 5.59 -5.55
C PHE A 203 0.09 4.96 -6.44
N PHE A 204 1.35 5.15 -6.07
CA PHE A 204 2.50 4.53 -6.71
C PHE A 204 3.09 3.49 -5.75
N PRO A 205 2.67 2.22 -5.86
CA PRO A 205 3.11 1.18 -4.92
C PRO A 205 4.54 0.71 -5.18
N SER A 206 5.11 1.02 -6.35
CA SER A 206 6.48 0.67 -6.73
C SER A 206 7.17 1.84 -7.42
N GLY A 207 8.48 1.80 -7.48
CA GLY A 207 9.32 2.79 -8.14
C GLY A 207 10.39 3.39 -7.25
N ASN A 208 11.19 4.26 -7.85
CA ASN A 208 12.31 4.92 -7.21
C ASN A 208 12.13 6.42 -7.18
N LEU A 209 12.35 7.04 -6.03
CA LEU A 209 12.52 8.49 -5.95
C LEU A 209 13.95 8.83 -6.30
N LYS A 210 14.12 9.66 -7.31
CA LYS A 210 15.40 10.15 -7.82
C LYS A 210 15.50 11.67 -7.65
N SER A 211 16.72 12.18 -7.65
CA SER A 211 16.98 13.62 -7.70
C SER A 211 17.05 14.07 -9.15
N ASP A 212 16.40 15.18 -9.47
CA ASP A 212 16.56 15.91 -10.71
C ASP A 212 16.83 17.39 -10.43
N ILE A 213 17.27 18.14 -11.42
CA ILE A 213 17.75 19.51 -11.26
C ILE A 213 16.97 20.46 -12.17
N MET A 214 16.48 21.55 -11.60
CA MET A 214 16.04 22.69 -12.36
C MET A 214 17.01 23.86 -12.18
N ALA A 215 17.33 24.53 -13.25
CA ALA A 215 18.16 25.73 -13.21
C ALA A 215 17.28 26.97 -13.41
N VAL A 216 17.28 27.85 -12.42
CA VAL A 216 16.62 29.14 -12.52
C VAL A 216 17.59 30.10 -13.19
N HIS A 217 17.30 30.45 -14.45
CA HIS A 217 17.98 31.52 -15.17
C HIS A 217 17.32 32.87 -14.81
N TYR A 218 18.04 33.96 -14.97
CA TYR A 218 17.52 35.34 -14.80
C TYR A 218 16.90 35.61 -13.42
N ARG A 219 17.54 35.16 -12.36
CA ARG A 219 17.06 35.36 -10.97
C ARG A 219 16.78 36.80 -10.65
N GLU A 220 17.65 37.75 -11.11
CA GLU A 220 17.48 39.16 -10.84
C GLU A 220 16.27 39.74 -11.55
N TYR A 221 15.96 39.27 -12.76
CA TYR A 221 14.75 39.65 -13.48
C TYR A 221 13.49 39.28 -12.68
N TYR A 222 13.38 38.04 -12.23
CA TYR A 222 12.22 37.58 -11.47
C TYR A 222 12.13 38.27 -10.11
N ASN A 223 13.21 38.39 -9.36
CA ASN A 223 13.20 39.03 -8.04
C ASN A 223 12.89 40.54 -8.11
N SER A 224 13.16 41.20 -9.22
CA SER A 224 12.84 42.61 -9.45
C SER A 224 11.47 42.85 -10.07
N ALA A 225 10.64 41.76 -10.23
CA ALA A 225 9.39 41.83 -11.01
C ALA A 225 9.55 42.42 -12.41
N GLY A 226 10.61 42.05 -13.12
CA GLY A 226 10.91 42.48 -14.47
C GLY A 226 11.63 43.83 -14.58
N LYS A 227 11.97 44.52 -13.50
CA LYS A 227 12.68 45.82 -13.51
C LYS A 227 14.13 45.69 -13.96
N LYS A 228 14.80 44.60 -13.68
CA LYS A 228 16.14 44.29 -14.17
C LYS A 228 16.07 43.46 -15.43
N PRO A 229 16.91 43.70 -16.44
CA PRO A 229 16.88 42.92 -17.68
C PRO A 229 17.32 41.47 -17.44
N ALA A 230 16.75 40.55 -18.23
CA ALA A 230 17.20 39.18 -18.30
C ALA A 230 18.46 39.10 -19.18
N THR A 231 19.62 38.95 -18.57
CA THR A 231 20.93 38.93 -19.26
C THR A 231 21.58 37.54 -19.11
N ASP A 232 22.18 37.04 -20.17
CA ASP A 232 22.77 35.68 -20.22
C ASP A 232 24.04 35.52 -19.37
N ASN A 233 24.59 36.60 -18.83
CA ASN A 233 25.75 36.57 -17.95
C ASN A 233 25.40 36.18 -16.49
N GLN A 234 24.13 35.98 -16.17
CA GLN A 234 23.74 35.56 -14.82
C GLN A 234 23.93 34.04 -14.68
N PRO A 235 24.69 33.57 -13.67
CA PRO A 235 24.87 32.17 -13.46
C PRO A 235 23.56 31.52 -13.04
N PRO A 236 23.17 30.37 -13.64
CA PRO A 236 21.98 29.65 -13.23
C PRO A 236 22.11 29.15 -11.80
N LEU A 237 21.00 29.19 -11.05
CA LEU A 237 20.92 28.59 -9.71
C LEU A 237 20.28 27.20 -9.81
N PRO A 238 21.06 26.12 -9.63
CA PRO A 238 20.50 24.78 -9.61
C PRO A 238 19.68 24.54 -8.34
N VAL A 239 18.46 24.07 -8.50
CA VAL A 239 17.57 23.64 -7.43
C VAL A 239 17.22 22.18 -7.67
N ASN A 240 17.56 21.33 -6.70
CA ASN A 240 17.24 19.92 -6.75
C ASN A 240 15.76 19.69 -6.40
N PHE A 241 15.14 18.68 -7.02
CA PHE A 241 13.80 18.24 -6.70
C PHE A 241 13.66 16.74 -6.89
N TYR A 242 12.67 16.14 -6.22
CA TYR A 242 12.41 14.72 -6.36
C TYR A 242 11.53 14.44 -7.56
N VAL A 243 11.87 13.37 -8.27
CA VAL A 243 11.06 12.75 -9.32
C VAL A 243 10.79 11.30 -8.94
N LEU A 244 9.61 10.81 -9.29
CA LEU A 244 9.25 9.41 -9.16
C LEU A 244 9.39 8.73 -10.52
N ASP A 245 10.18 7.67 -10.54
CA ASP A 245 10.35 6.76 -11.66
C ASP A 245 9.65 5.45 -11.32
N SER A 246 8.65 5.05 -12.09
CA SER A 246 7.84 3.85 -11.84
C SER A 246 7.65 3.07 -13.14
N ASP A 247 8.15 1.84 -13.16
CA ASP A 247 8.02 0.93 -14.29
C ASP A 247 6.71 0.14 -14.30
N GLU A 248 6.05 0.03 -13.14
CA GLU A 248 4.77 -0.67 -13.05
C GLU A 248 3.61 0.23 -13.48
N PRO A 249 2.58 -0.35 -14.14
CA PRO A 249 1.35 0.38 -14.42
C PRO A 249 0.65 0.87 -13.16
N VAL A 250 0.04 2.04 -13.24
CA VAL A 250 -0.68 2.70 -12.14
C VAL A 250 -2.17 2.65 -12.43
N GLU A 251 -2.97 2.40 -11.40
CA GLU A 251 -4.43 2.38 -11.53
C GLU A 251 -5.04 3.76 -11.27
N PHE A 252 -5.99 4.13 -12.13
CA PHE A 252 -6.83 5.32 -12.01
C PHE A 252 -8.26 4.88 -11.85
N ILE A 253 -8.90 5.27 -10.76
CA ILE A 253 -10.23 4.79 -10.41
C ILE A 253 -11.15 5.99 -10.22
N PHE A 254 -12.32 5.92 -10.83
CA PHE A 254 -13.42 6.80 -10.48
C PHE A 254 -14.73 6.02 -10.41
N TYR A 255 -15.70 6.60 -9.73
CA TYR A 255 -17.04 6.02 -9.61
C TYR A 255 -18.09 7.12 -9.56
N LEU A 256 -19.31 6.77 -9.92
CA LEU A 256 -20.48 7.63 -9.81
C LEU A 256 -21.67 6.87 -9.22
N HIS A 257 -22.51 7.60 -8.49
CA HIS A 257 -23.69 7.03 -7.82
C HIS A 257 -24.86 6.90 -8.80
N LYS A 258 -25.40 5.70 -8.99
CA LYS A 258 -26.51 5.42 -9.94
C LYS A 258 -27.82 6.15 -9.62
N LYS A 259 -28.00 6.62 -8.37
CA LYS A 259 -29.17 7.41 -7.96
C LYS A 259 -28.99 8.91 -8.19
N HIS A 260 -27.84 9.35 -8.71
CA HIS A 260 -27.63 10.76 -9.02
C HIS A 260 -28.54 11.19 -10.18
N THR A 261 -29.21 12.34 -10.05
CA THR A 261 -30.04 12.90 -11.13
C THR A 261 -29.20 13.88 -11.93
N PHE A 262 -29.12 13.67 -13.23
CA PHE A 262 -28.36 14.52 -14.14
C PHE A 262 -29.19 15.64 -14.72
N HIS A 263 -28.52 16.74 -15.10
CA HIS A 263 -29.09 17.87 -15.83
C HIS A 263 -29.00 17.68 -17.35
N SER A 264 -28.05 16.85 -17.75
CA SER A 264 -27.88 16.41 -19.15
C SER A 264 -28.78 15.21 -19.44
N ASP A 265 -29.00 14.95 -20.73
CA ASP A 265 -29.81 13.83 -21.20
C ASP A 265 -29.04 12.49 -21.22
N PHE A 266 -27.83 12.45 -20.62
CA PHE A 266 -26.97 11.27 -20.61
C PHE A 266 -27.29 10.31 -19.46
N THR A 267 -27.15 9.03 -19.72
CA THR A 267 -27.23 7.97 -18.72
C THR A 267 -25.97 7.89 -17.87
N HIS A 268 -26.01 7.17 -16.76
CA HIS A 268 -24.85 6.94 -15.90
C HIS A 268 -23.69 6.25 -16.64
N GLU A 269 -24.01 5.31 -17.53
CA GLU A 269 -23.02 4.58 -18.31
C GLU A 269 -22.35 5.50 -19.34
N GLU A 270 -23.13 6.31 -20.05
CA GLU A 270 -22.61 7.30 -21.01
C GLU A 270 -21.72 8.34 -20.32
N ILE A 271 -22.11 8.84 -19.13
CA ILE A 271 -21.26 9.76 -18.37
C ILE A 271 -19.96 9.09 -17.92
N ALA A 272 -20.03 7.81 -17.50
CA ALA A 272 -18.85 7.07 -17.13
C ALA A 272 -17.91 6.85 -18.32
N GLU A 273 -18.43 6.50 -19.48
CA GLU A 273 -17.67 6.32 -20.73
C GLU A 273 -17.01 7.63 -21.18
N ILE A 274 -17.78 8.72 -21.27
CA ILE A 274 -17.28 10.06 -21.63
C ILE A 274 -16.19 10.51 -20.66
N THR A 275 -16.39 10.33 -19.35
CA THR A 275 -15.39 10.67 -18.33
C THR A 275 -14.12 9.84 -18.50
N GLY A 276 -14.25 8.56 -18.84
CA GLY A 276 -13.14 7.65 -19.12
C GLY A 276 -12.33 8.10 -20.34
N ASP A 277 -12.97 8.51 -21.42
CA ASP A 277 -12.29 9.03 -22.61
C ASP A 277 -11.56 10.34 -22.32
N TRP A 278 -12.16 11.23 -21.54
CA TRP A 278 -11.48 12.46 -21.11
C TRP A 278 -10.31 12.18 -20.19
N LEU A 279 -10.43 11.19 -19.30
CA LEU A 279 -9.34 10.74 -18.46
C LEU A 279 -8.15 10.22 -19.29
N LYS A 280 -8.41 9.36 -20.29
CA LYS A 280 -7.37 8.86 -21.21
C LYS A 280 -6.70 10.03 -21.94
N GLY A 281 -7.49 10.95 -22.52
CA GLY A 281 -6.96 12.12 -23.20
C GLY A 281 -6.13 13.03 -22.29
N ALA A 282 -6.61 13.28 -21.07
CA ALA A 282 -5.92 14.10 -20.08
C ALA A 282 -4.55 13.51 -19.69
N LEU A 283 -4.52 12.21 -19.38
CA LEU A 283 -3.29 11.52 -18.97
C LEU A 283 -2.25 11.45 -20.10
N THR A 284 -2.71 11.24 -21.34
CA THR A 284 -1.82 11.08 -22.50
C THR A 284 -1.29 12.43 -23.01
N HIS A 285 -2.16 13.42 -23.13
CA HIS A 285 -1.80 14.68 -23.81
C HIS A 285 -1.36 15.79 -22.86
N MET A 286 -1.95 15.86 -21.65
CA MET A 286 -1.63 16.93 -20.70
C MET A 286 -0.62 16.50 -19.65
N GLY A 287 -0.76 15.28 -19.14
CA GLY A 287 0.05 14.76 -18.03
C GLY A 287 -0.48 15.17 -16.66
N LEU A 288 -0.19 14.38 -15.63
CA LEU A 288 -0.67 14.52 -14.25
C LEU A 288 0.49 14.93 -13.32
N GLY A 289 0.31 16.01 -12.55
CA GLY A 289 1.31 16.51 -11.61
C GLY A 289 1.92 17.85 -12.01
N SER A 290 3.18 18.07 -11.66
CA SER A 290 3.93 19.30 -11.92
C SER A 290 4.84 19.17 -13.15
N LYS A 291 5.20 20.31 -13.76
CA LYS A 291 6.15 20.37 -14.89
C LYS A 291 5.75 19.55 -16.14
N THR A 292 4.46 19.35 -16.36
CA THR A 292 3.93 18.56 -17.47
C THR A 292 4.33 19.11 -18.86
N SER A 293 4.52 20.44 -18.99
CA SER A 293 5.06 21.07 -20.19
C SER A 293 6.51 20.68 -20.51
N ARG A 294 7.23 20.12 -19.54
CA ARG A 294 8.60 19.59 -19.70
C ARG A 294 8.63 18.08 -19.90
N GLY A 295 7.47 17.43 -20.02
CA GLY A 295 7.34 16.00 -20.28
C GLY A 295 7.19 15.11 -19.04
N TYR A 296 7.14 15.69 -17.83
CA TYR A 296 6.83 14.93 -16.63
C TYR A 296 5.34 14.57 -16.57
N GLY A 297 5.02 13.46 -15.89
CA GLY A 297 3.64 13.09 -15.56
C GLY A 297 2.76 12.66 -16.72
N ARG A 298 3.32 12.36 -17.88
CA ARG A 298 2.58 11.80 -19.02
C ARG A 298 2.50 10.28 -18.90
N PHE A 299 1.37 9.74 -19.37
CA PHE A 299 1.12 8.31 -19.36
C PHE A 299 0.97 7.77 -20.78
N THR A 300 1.38 6.53 -20.95
CA THR A 300 1.16 5.72 -22.17
C THR A 300 0.39 4.46 -21.80
N ASP A 301 -0.09 3.76 -22.82
CA ASP A 301 -0.84 2.51 -22.67
C ASP A 301 -2.02 2.64 -21.68
N VAL A 302 -2.73 3.78 -21.76
CA VAL A 302 -3.88 4.04 -20.89
C VAL A 302 -5.09 3.27 -21.41
N GLU A 303 -5.44 2.20 -20.70
CA GLU A 303 -6.51 1.29 -21.09
C GLU A 303 -7.50 1.07 -19.95
N GLU A 304 -8.75 0.82 -20.30
CA GLU A 304 -9.78 0.45 -19.32
C GLU A 304 -9.69 -1.04 -19.00
N ILE A 305 -9.71 -1.35 -17.69
CA ILE A 305 -9.65 -2.72 -17.17
C ILE A 305 -10.81 -2.99 -16.18
N SER A 306 -11.89 -2.22 -16.27
CA SER A 306 -12.98 -2.24 -15.29
C SER A 306 -13.55 -3.62 -15.07
N ASP A 307 -13.96 -4.32 -16.13
CA ASP A 307 -14.62 -5.62 -16.03
C ASP A 307 -13.68 -6.67 -15.46
N GLU A 308 -12.48 -6.79 -16.02
CA GLU A 308 -11.46 -7.76 -15.56
C GLU A 308 -11.13 -7.53 -14.07
N ARG A 309 -10.92 -6.27 -13.69
CA ARG A 309 -10.51 -5.90 -12.35
C ARG A 309 -11.63 -6.11 -11.32
N ILE A 310 -12.86 -5.74 -11.66
CA ILE A 310 -14.03 -5.92 -10.79
C ILE A 310 -14.36 -7.41 -10.63
N GLU A 311 -14.34 -8.19 -11.70
CA GLU A 311 -14.55 -9.63 -11.63
C GLU A 311 -13.49 -10.35 -10.80
N ALA A 312 -12.21 -9.99 -10.97
CA ALA A 312 -11.12 -10.53 -10.17
C ALA A 312 -11.34 -10.28 -8.67
N ILE A 313 -11.77 -9.06 -8.30
CA ILE A 313 -12.05 -8.70 -6.92
C ILE A 313 -13.27 -9.43 -6.38
N LYS A 314 -14.36 -9.53 -7.14
CA LYS A 314 -15.54 -10.28 -6.72
C LYS A 314 -15.20 -11.76 -6.47
N ARG A 315 -14.41 -12.37 -7.35
CA ARG A 315 -13.95 -13.76 -7.18
C ARG A 315 -13.11 -13.94 -5.92
N GLN A 316 -12.13 -13.07 -5.67
CA GLN A 316 -11.30 -13.09 -4.46
C GLN A 316 -12.15 -12.96 -3.19
N HIS A 317 -13.15 -12.07 -3.22
CA HIS A 317 -14.08 -11.90 -2.10
C HIS A 317 -14.87 -13.17 -1.80
N GLU A 318 -15.43 -13.81 -2.82
CA GLU A 318 -16.18 -15.06 -2.68
C GLU A 318 -15.30 -16.21 -2.15
N GLU A 319 -14.06 -16.31 -2.64
CA GLU A 319 -13.09 -17.29 -2.15
C GLU A 319 -12.72 -17.05 -0.68
N ALA A 320 -12.44 -15.80 -0.32
CA ALA A 320 -12.15 -15.41 1.07
C ALA A 320 -13.35 -15.68 1.99
N LYS A 321 -14.58 -15.40 1.54
CA LYS A 321 -15.81 -15.66 2.29
C LYS A 321 -16.01 -17.16 2.50
N LYS A 322 -15.80 -18.00 1.47
CA LYS A 322 -15.86 -19.47 1.57
C LYS A 322 -14.82 -20.00 2.56
N ALA A 323 -13.57 -19.54 2.45
CA ALA A 323 -12.50 -19.93 3.36
C ALA A 323 -12.79 -19.55 4.83
N ARG A 324 -13.34 -18.36 5.04
CA ARG A 324 -13.75 -17.90 6.38
C ARG A 324 -14.86 -18.77 6.96
N LEU A 325 -15.91 -19.04 6.19
CA LEU A 325 -17.02 -19.91 6.61
C LEU A 325 -16.55 -21.34 6.94
N GLU A 326 -15.63 -21.88 6.13
CA GLU A 326 -15.05 -23.20 6.39
C GLU A 326 -14.22 -23.21 7.68
N LYS A 327 -13.44 -22.16 7.92
CA LYS A 327 -12.68 -22.00 9.16
C LYS A 327 -13.61 -21.91 10.39
N GLU A 328 -14.62 -21.07 10.31
CA GLU A 328 -15.64 -20.92 11.38
C GLU A 328 -16.37 -22.27 11.64
N ARG A 329 -16.69 -23.03 10.56
CA ARG A 329 -17.29 -24.34 10.70
C ARG A 329 -16.35 -25.36 11.39
N LYS A 330 -15.06 -25.35 11.05
CA LYS A 330 -14.05 -26.20 11.69
C LYS A 330 -13.87 -25.83 13.17
N GLU A 331 -13.79 -24.55 13.48
CA GLU A 331 -13.67 -24.04 14.85
C GLU A 331 -14.93 -24.38 15.68
N ARG A 332 -16.13 -24.22 15.10
CA ARG A 332 -17.37 -24.58 15.77
C ARG A 332 -17.42 -26.08 16.09
N LYS A 333 -17.10 -26.93 15.11
CA LYS A 333 -17.04 -28.38 15.33
C LYS A 333 -16.04 -28.75 16.43
N LYS A 334 -14.87 -28.09 16.45
CA LYS A 334 -13.87 -28.31 17.48
C LYS A 334 -14.38 -27.92 18.88
N ARG A 335 -15.04 -26.77 19.00
CA ARG A 335 -15.65 -26.33 20.26
C ARG A 335 -16.78 -27.25 20.73
N GLU A 336 -17.64 -27.71 19.80
CA GLU A 336 -18.70 -28.66 20.08
C GLU A 336 -18.12 -29.99 20.59
N GLU A 337 -17.05 -30.48 19.99
CA GLU A 337 -16.33 -31.68 20.42
C GLU A 337 -15.63 -31.50 21.78
N GLU A 338 -14.95 -30.36 21.99
CA GLU A 338 -14.34 -30.05 23.30
C GLU A 338 -15.39 -29.96 24.40
N ALA A 339 -16.55 -29.36 24.14
CA ALA A 339 -17.67 -29.30 25.07
C ALA A 339 -18.25 -30.70 25.36
N LEU A 340 -18.39 -31.54 24.34
CA LEU A 340 -18.85 -32.92 24.49
C LEU A 340 -17.86 -33.72 25.34
N LEU A 341 -16.57 -33.62 25.10
CA LEU A 341 -15.53 -34.28 25.86
C LEU A 341 -15.49 -33.80 27.33
N ALA A 342 -15.76 -32.51 27.58
CA ALA A 342 -15.79 -31.94 28.90
C ALA A 342 -17.01 -32.41 29.70
N SER A 343 -18.11 -32.80 29.05
CA SER A 343 -19.34 -33.33 29.70
C SER A 343 -19.27 -34.83 29.99
N MET A 344 -18.29 -35.56 29.40
CA MET A 344 -18.11 -36.98 29.61
C MET A 344 -17.28 -37.27 30.87
N THR A 345 -17.54 -38.43 31.48
CA THR A 345 -16.64 -38.99 32.50
C THR A 345 -15.31 -39.40 31.88
N GLU A 346 -14.26 -39.58 32.66
CA GLU A 346 -12.94 -40.02 32.13
C GLU A 346 -13.04 -41.35 31.37
N GLU A 347 -13.89 -42.27 31.86
CA GLU A 347 -14.14 -43.57 31.25
C GLU A 347 -14.84 -43.46 29.86
N GLU A 348 -15.91 -42.66 29.80
CA GLU A 348 -16.66 -42.41 28.58
C GLU A 348 -15.80 -41.69 27.55
N ARG A 349 -15.00 -40.70 27.99
CA ARG A 349 -14.08 -39.98 27.17
C ARG A 349 -13.03 -40.88 26.49
N LEU A 350 -12.49 -41.83 27.26
CA LEU A 350 -11.51 -42.80 26.75
C LEU A 350 -12.13 -43.68 25.65
N VAL A 351 -13.34 -44.21 25.87
CA VAL A 351 -14.09 -45.01 24.90
C VAL A 351 -14.38 -44.17 23.62
N TYR A 352 -14.82 -42.92 23.78
CA TYR A 352 -15.10 -42.01 22.66
C TYR A 352 -13.86 -41.76 21.80
N LEU A 353 -12.72 -41.46 22.42
CA LEU A 353 -11.47 -41.20 21.71
C LEU A 353 -10.95 -42.41 20.94
N ILE A 354 -11.12 -43.62 21.50
CA ILE A 354 -10.76 -44.87 20.81
C ILE A 354 -11.66 -45.11 19.61
N ARG A 355 -12.97 -44.93 19.75
CA ARG A 355 -13.93 -45.12 18.63
C ARG A 355 -13.73 -44.10 17.51
N LYS A 356 -13.15 -42.94 17.81
CA LYS A 356 -12.84 -41.91 16.82
C LYS A 356 -11.56 -42.18 16.00
N LEU A 357 -10.76 -43.16 16.39
CA LEU A 357 -9.56 -43.51 15.62
C LEU A 357 -9.94 -43.94 14.20
N ASN A 358 -9.35 -43.33 13.21
CA ASN A 358 -9.60 -43.65 11.80
C ASN A 358 -8.72 -44.84 11.37
N PRO A 359 -9.31 -45.97 10.93
CA PRO A 359 -8.56 -47.15 10.48
C PRO A 359 -7.63 -46.86 9.28
N ASP A 360 -8.00 -45.92 8.41
CA ASP A 360 -7.28 -45.59 7.18
C ASP A 360 -6.06 -44.66 7.39
N GLN A 361 -5.94 -44.03 8.58
CA GLN A 361 -4.87 -43.09 8.90
C GLN A 361 -3.98 -43.60 10.05
N GLN A 362 -3.46 -44.79 9.91
CA GLN A 362 -2.74 -45.47 11.00
C GLN A 362 -1.43 -44.80 11.38
N SER A 363 -0.64 -44.26 10.44
CA SER A 363 0.67 -43.63 10.69
C SER A 363 0.56 -42.34 11.47
N ASP A 364 -0.40 -41.49 11.14
CA ASP A 364 -0.54 -40.14 11.70
C ASP A 364 -1.06 -40.14 13.14
N GLN A 365 -1.66 -41.25 13.56
CA GLN A 365 -2.29 -41.44 14.88
C GLN A 365 -1.46 -42.31 15.82
N GLU A 366 -0.23 -42.70 15.45
CA GLU A 366 0.54 -43.69 16.21
C GLU A 366 0.87 -43.24 17.66
N LYS A 367 1.16 -41.97 17.89
CA LYS A 367 1.37 -41.44 19.24
C LYS A 367 0.06 -41.50 20.06
N SER A 368 -1.04 -41.03 19.51
CA SER A 368 -2.36 -41.05 20.16
C SER A 368 -2.82 -42.45 20.49
N LYS A 369 -2.64 -43.45 19.60
CA LYS A 369 -2.93 -44.84 19.85
C LYS A 369 -2.17 -45.42 21.02
N ASN A 370 -0.87 -45.10 21.12
CA ASN A 370 -0.01 -45.58 22.19
C ASN A 370 -0.39 -44.98 23.56
N GLU A 371 -0.80 -43.69 23.56
CA GLU A 371 -1.26 -42.99 24.76
C GLU A 371 -2.59 -43.56 25.22
N LEU A 372 -3.56 -43.75 24.32
CA LEU A 372 -4.85 -44.34 24.62
C LEU A 372 -4.73 -45.79 25.14
N PHE A 373 -3.87 -46.61 24.54
CA PHE A 373 -3.58 -47.94 25.05
C PHE A 373 -3.05 -47.91 26.50
N LYS A 374 -2.08 -47.00 26.81
CA LYS A 374 -1.55 -46.86 28.17
C LYS A 374 -2.64 -46.46 29.17
N GLN A 375 -3.54 -45.54 28.76
CA GLN A 375 -4.67 -45.13 29.60
C GLN A 375 -5.64 -46.26 29.82
N VAL A 376 -5.98 -47.07 28.80
CA VAL A 376 -6.86 -48.24 28.94
C VAL A 376 -6.27 -49.20 29.95
N ILE A 377 -4.98 -49.51 29.93
CA ILE A 377 -4.36 -50.40 30.91
C ILE A 377 -4.30 -49.80 32.30
N ALA A 378 -3.99 -48.47 32.37
CA ALA A 378 -3.88 -47.80 33.69
C ALA A 378 -5.23 -47.63 34.42
N THR A 379 -6.33 -47.50 33.64
CA THR A 379 -7.69 -47.33 34.19
C THR A 379 -8.47 -48.66 34.32
N GLU A 380 -7.91 -49.78 33.84
CA GLU A 380 -8.55 -51.08 33.75
C GLU A 380 -9.96 -51.03 33.13
N ASN A 381 -10.20 -50.09 32.20
CA ASN A 381 -11.52 -49.87 31.60
C ASN A 381 -11.85 -50.93 30.55
N VAL A 382 -12.74 -51.82 30.92
CA VAL A 382 -13.15 -52.97 30.07
C VAL A 382 -13.87 -52.53 28.80
N GLU A 383 -14.69 -51.45 28.82
CA GLU A 383 -15.39 -50.95 27.63
C GLU A 383 -14.43 -50.29 26.66
N ALA A 384 -13.43 -49.55 27.15
CA ALA A 384 -12.36 -48.99 26.34
C ALA A 384 -11.46 -50.11 25.72
N ALA A 385 -11.21 -51.20 26.50
CA ALA A 385 -10.47 -52.36 25.98
C ALA A 385 -11.23 -53.05 24.84
N LYS A 386 -12.57 -53.22 24.95
CA LYS A 386 -13.41 -53.73 23.86
C LYS A 386 -13.35 -52.83 22.61
N ALA A 387 -13.43 -51.52 22.79
CA ALA A 387 -13.32 -50.57 21.68
C ALA A 387 -11.96 -50.65 20.99
N LEU A 388 -10.88 -50.77 21.75
CA LEU A 388 -9.51 -50.86 21.23
C LEU A 388 -9.27 -52.19 20.52
N LYS A 389 -9.83 -53.31 21.04
CA LYS A 389 -9.84 -54.62 20.36
C LYS A 389 -10.55 -54.52 19.02
N ALA A 390 -11.75 -53.92 18.95
CA ALA A 390 -12.49 -53.73 17.71
C ALA A 390 -11.68 -52.91 16.69
N TYR A 391 -11.07 -51.85 17.11
CA TYR A 391 -10.19 -51.02 16.26
C TYR A 391 -8.98 -51.81 15.72
N TRP A 392 -8.30 -52.60 16.57
CA TRP A 392 -7.18 -53.43 16.15
C TRP A 392 -7.59 -54.58 15.24
N MET A 393 -8.80 -55.12 15.36
CA MET A 393 -9.34 -56.11 14.41
C MET A 393 -9.56 -55.48 13.04
N GLN A 394 -10.16 -54.29 12.97
CA GLN A 394 -10.35 -53.55 11.70
C GLN A 394 -9.03 -53.19 11.01
N THR A 395 -7.99 -52.93 11.76
CA THR A 395 -6.68 -52.49 11.25
C THR A 395 -5.68 -53.65 11.08
N ASN A 396 -6.11 -54.89 11.26
CA ASN A 396 -5.27 -56.10 11.23
C ASN A 396 -4.09 -56.07 12.25
N LEU A 397 -4.23 -55.30 13.32
CA LEU A 397 -3.24 -55.23 14.41
C LEU A 397 -3.54 -56.20 15.56
N TRP A 398 -4.66 -56.90 15.54
CA TRP A 398 -5.03 -57.90 16.52
C TRP A 398 -4.36 -59.25 16.15
N VAL A 399 -3.15 -59.50 16.72
CA VAL A 399 -2.36 -60.70 16.44
C VAL A 399 -2.21 -61.50 17.74
N GLU A 400 -2.86 -62.68 17.78
CA GLU A 400 -2.81 -63.61 18.92
C GLU A 400 -1.67 -64.58 18.79
N LYS A 401 -0.81 -64.69 19.83
CA LYS A 401 0.24 -65.69 19.92
C LYS A 401 0.36 -66.27 21.32
N LYS A 402 0.61 -67.59 21.44
CA LYS A 402 0.83 -68.28 22.72
C LYS A 402 2.07 -67.75 23.50
N LYS A 403 3.07 -67.18 22.80
CA LYS A 403 4.27 -66.57 23.40
C LYS A 403 4.55 -65.25 22.65
N PRO A 404 3.98 -64.15 23.09
CA PRO A 404 4.17 -62.87 22.44
C PRO A 404 5.62 -62.36 22.60
N LYS A 405 6.26 -61.93 21.48
CA LYS A 405 7.62 -61.39 21.45
C LYS A 405 7.69 -59.98 20.89
N LYS A 406 6.78 -59.63 20.00
CA LYS A 406 6.75 -58.28 19.40
C LYS A 406 5.92 -57.33 20.23
N LYS A 407 6.24 -56.05 20.20
CA LYS A 407 5.60 -54.98 20.99
C LYS A 407 4.07 -54.97 20.84
N GLN A 408 3.53 -55.20 19.63
CA GLN A 408 2.09 -55.22 19.38
C GLN A 408 1.44 -56.50 19.97
N GLU A 409 2.12 -57.67 19.86
CA GLU A 409 1.65 -58.93 20.44
C GLU A 409 1.55 -58.87 21.96
N LEU A 410 2.48 -58.16 22.63
CA LEU A 410 2.44 -57.90 24.07
C LEU A 410 1.25 -57.00 24.46
N LYS A 411 0.96 -55.98 23.68
CA LYS A 411 -0.19 -55.13 23.93
C LYS A 411 -1.52 -55.88 23.77
N VAL A 412 -1.63 -56.75 22.77
CA VAL A 412 -2.80 -57.63 22.55
C VAL A 412 -2.98 -58.56 23.73
N ALA A 413 -1.90 -59.17 24.27
CA ALA A 413 -1.97 -60.05 25.44
C ALA A 413 -2.48 -59.30 26.69
N GLN A 414 -2.04 -58.06 26.93
CA GLN A 414 -2.51 -57.23 28.05
C GLN A 414 -3.99 -56.87 27.91
N ILE A 415 -4.49 -56.56 26.72
CA ILE A 415 -5.90 -56.27 26.49
C ILE A 415 -6.75 -57.55 26.66
N LYS A 416 -6.23 -58.70 26.25
CA LYS A 416 -6.94 -60.03 26.51
C LYS A 416 -7.07 -60.29 28.01
N GLU A 417 -6.00 -60.14 28.77
CA GLU A 417 -6.01 -60.32 30.23
C GLU A 417 -7.06 -59.40 30.90
N LEU A 418 -7.12 -58.12 30.45
CA LEU A 418 -8.10 -57.18 30.96
C LEU A 418 -9.55 -57.57 30.58
N LEU A 419 -9.77 -58.25 29.44
CA LEU A 419 -11.07 -58.73 28.96
C LEU A 419 -11.46 -60.09 29.57
N GLY A 420 -10.55 -60.75 30.30
CA GLY A 420 -10.77 -62.10 30.85
C GLY A 420 -10.79 -63.19 29.81
N GLU A 421 -10.14 -63.00 28.67
CA GLU A 421 -10.10 -63.92 27.51
C GLU A 421 -8.79 -64.75 27.44
#